data_f84521a6ae6c786e1674aeb7be115412
#
_entry.id   f84521a6ae6c786e1674aeb7be115412
#
_cell.length_a   1.000
_cell.length_b   1.000
_cell.length_c   1.000
_cell.angle_alpha   90.00
_cell.angle_beta   90.00
_cell.angle_gamma   90.00
#
_symmetry.space_group_name_H-M   'P 1'
#
loop_
_entity.id
_entity.type
_entity.pdbx_description
1 polymer ?
#
loop_
_entity_poly.entity_id
_entity_poly.type
_entity_poly.pdbx_seq_one_letter_code
_entity_poly.pdbx_strand_id
1 'polypeptide(L)'
;MSLQAPHPSTPRMLRVAAAAHALAAVLLVVGRAGYGGRPRGLIGDMADNPWWALIHLAAAAALLASTHHPDARTWAAWLSAFTMTAWSVLLLWWAANLEPDGTWLAGTFGLIVAAISTTLATRED
;
A
#
# COMPACT_ATOMS: atom_id res chain seq x y z
N MET A 1 -27.40 -21.70 0.06
CA MET A 1 -26.14 -20.98 -0.23
C MET A 1 -25.00 -21.74 0.41
N SER A 2 -24.20 -22.46 -0.35
CA SER A 2 -22.98 -23.04 0.19
C SER A 2 -21.99 -21.90 0.38
N LEU A 3 -21.68 -21.55 1.62
CA LEU A 3 -20.54 -20.70 1.94
C LEU A 3 -19.30 -21.50 1.53
N GLN A 4 -18.83 -21.31 0.33
CA GLN A 4 -17.56 -21.86 -0.09
C GLN A 4 -16.47 -21.29 0.83
N ALA A 5 -15.73 -22.20 1.48
CA ALA A 5 -14.61 -21.78 2.30
C ALA A 5 -13.61 -20.99 1.43
N PRO A 6 -13.10 -19.86 1.91
CA PRO A 6 -12.17 -19.05 1.14
C PRO A 6 -10.95 -19.86 0.71
N HIS A 7 -10.46 -19.62 -0.50
CA HIS A 7 -9.27 -20.29 -1.01
C HIS A 7 -8.12 -20.17 0.00
N PRO A 8 -7.41 -21.24 0.36
CA PRO A 8 -6.42 -21.25 1.45
C PRO A 8 -5.28 -20.22 1.30
N SER A 9 -5.03 -19.72 0.10
CA SER A 9 -4.06 -18.66 -0.14
C SER A 9 -4.55 -17.25 0.22
N THR A 10 -5.86 -17.01 0.28
CA THR A 10 -6.45 -15.68 0.50
C THR A 10 -6.03 -15.03 1.82
N PRO A 11 -6.09 -15.70 2.99
CA PRO A 11 -5.63 -15.10 4.24
C PRO A 11 -4.13 -14.77 4.24
N ARG A 12 -3.31 -15.57 3.56
CA ARG A 12 -1.87 -15.30 3.42
C ARG A 12 -1.62 -14.06 2.60
N MET A 13 -2.29 -13.91 1.46
CA MET A 13 -2.16 -12.73 0.59
C MET A 13 -2.63 -11.46 1.30
N LEU A 14 -3.71 -11.51 2.09
CA LEU A 14 -4.16 -10.38 2.91
C LEU A 14 -3.10 -9.96 3.94
N ARG A 15 -2.47 -10.91 4.61
CA ARG A 15 -1.39 -10.64 5.57
C ARG A 15 -0.15 -10.07 4.90
N VAL A 16 0.22 -10.56 3.72
CA VAL A 16 1.35 -10.03 2.94
C VAL A 16 1.06 -8.59 2.51
N ALA A 17 -0.13 -8.30 2.00
CA ALA A 17 -0.52 -6.95 1.64
C ALA A 17 -0.54 -6.02 2.87
N ALA A 18 -1.05 -6.48 4.01
CA ALA A 18 -1.03 -5.72 5.27
C ALA A 18 0.40 -5.43 5.74
N ALA A 19 1.29 -6.41 5.68
CA ALA A 19 2.70 -6.24 6.04
C ALA A 19 3.40 -5.22 5.11
N ALA A 20 3.08 -5.22 3.83
CA ALA A 20 3.60 -4.25 2.87
C ALA A 20 3.15 -2.82 3.20
N HIS A 21 1.89 -2.62 3.58
CA HIS A 21 1.40 -1.31 4.04
C HIS A 21 2.07 -0.88 5.35
N ALA A 22 2.24 -1.78 6.31
CA ALA A 22 2.95 -1.48 7.56
C ALA A 22 4.41 -1.08 7.29
N LEU A 23 5.09 -1.78 6.39
CA LEU A 23 6.45 -1.43 5.97
C LEU A 23 6.50 -0.07 5.29
N ALA A 24 5.56 0.25 4.40
CA ALA A 24 5.47 1.57 3.77
C ALA A 24 5.30 2.68 4.80
N ALA A 25 4.44 2.49 5.80
CA ALA A 25 4.26 3.44 6.89
C ALA A 25 5.55 3.66 7.69
N VAL A 26 6.27 2.60 8.04
CA VAL A 26 7.55 2.69 8.75
C VAL A 26 8.59 3.44 7.92
N LEU A 27 8.73 3.11 6.63
CA LEU A 27 9.68 3.77 5.73
C LEU A 27 9.37 5.26 5.55
N LEU A 28 8.10 5.64 5.51
CA LEU A 28 7.68 7.04 5.45
C LEU A 28 8.11 7.82 6.71
N VAL A 29 7.95 7.24 7.88
CA VAL A 29 8.34 7.87 9.15
C VAL A 29 9.85 7.95 9.29
N VAL A 30 10.56 6.84 9.04
CA VAL A 30 12.03 6.76 9.17
C VAL A 30 12.71 7.58 8.08
N GLY A 31 12.21 7.53 6.85
CA GLY A 31 12.74 8.30 5.72
C GLY A 31 12.72 9.80 5.99
N ARG A 32 11.65 10.32 6.58
CA ARG A 32 11.57 11.74 6.97
C ARG A 32 12.64 12.13 7.98
N ALA A 33 12.91 11.28 8.96
CA ALA A 33 13.94 11.53 9.95
C ALA A 33 15.35 11.55 9.35
N GLY A 34 15.57 10.76 8.27
CA GLY A 34 16.87 10.63 7.59
C GLY A 34 17.19 11.71 6.57
N TYR A 35 16.17 12.35 6.00
CA TYR A 35 16.37 13.28 4.87
C TYR A 35 16.65 14.75 5.24
N GLY A 36 16.72 15.11 6.52
CA GLY A 36 17.24 16.37 6.99
C GLY A 36 16.58 17.64 6.42
N GLY A 37 15.30 17.60 6.08
CA GLY A 37 14.54 18.79 5.68
C GLY A 37 14.91 19.38 4.32
N ARG A 38 15.49 18.61 3.40
CA ARG A 38 15.76 19.09 2.03
C ARG A 38 14.44 19.42 1.31
N PRO A 39 14.34 20.57 0.65
CA PRO A 39 13.18 20.91 -0.17
C PRO A 39 13.07 19.92 -1.35
N ARG A 40 11.92 19.27 -1.47
CA ARG A 40 11.68 18.21 -2.47
C ARG A 40 10.72 18.63 -3.58
N GLY A 41 10.29 19.89 -3.55
CA GLY A 41 9.23 20.37 -4.40
C GLY A 41 7.84 19.79 -4.04
N LEU A 42 6.81 20.32 -4.69
CA LEU A 42 5.42 19.99 -4.38
C LEU A 42 5.13 18.47 -4.42
N ILE A 43 5.61 17.78 -5.44
CA ILE A 43 5.33 16.34 -5.62
C ILE A 43 6.08 15.49 -4.60
N GLY A 44 7.34 15.82 -4.31
CA GLY A 44 8.10 15.15 -3.26
C GLY A 44 7.47 15.35 -1.89
N ASP A 45 7.01 16.54 -1.58
CA ASP A 45 6.31 16.85 -0.35
C ASP A 45 4.95 16.12 -0.25
N MET A 46 4.24 15.98 -1.36
CA MET A 46 3.00 15.19 -1.42
C MET A 46 3.26 13.69 -1.20
N ALA A 47 4.27 13.13 -1.87
CA ALA A 47 4.60 11.70 -1.76
C ALA A 47 5.12 11.32 -0.36
N ASP A 48 5.77 12.26 0.32
CA ASP A 48 6.40 12.07 1.63
C ASP A 48 5.56 12.63 2.79
N ASN A 49 4.32 13.00 2.52
CA ASN A 49 3.43 13.55 3.53
C ASN A 49 3.11 12.50 4.62
N PRO A 50 3.19 12.84 5.92
CA PRO A 50 2.90 11.91 7.01
C PRO A 50 1.50 11.32 6.99
N TRP A 51 0.53 11.94 6.33
CA TRP A 51 -0.80 11.39 6.13
C TRP A 51 -0.78 10.06 5.39
N TRP A 52 0.20 9.83 4.50
CA TRP A 52 0.36 8.54 3.84
C TRP A 52 0.67 7.42 4.84
N ALA A 53 1.47 7.69 5.87
CA ALA A 53 1.73 6.70 6.93
C ALA A 53 0.43 6.29 7.63
N LEU A 54 -0.44 7.24 7.96
CA LEU A 54 -1.74 6.96 8.57
C LEU A 54 -2.66 6.19 7.62
N ILE A 55 -2.70 6.57 6.35
CA ILE A 55 -3.51 5.88 5.33
C ILE A 55 -3.02 4.44 5.15
N HIS A 56 -1.71 4.22 5.07
CA HIS A 56 -1.15 2.88 4.99
C HIS A 56 -1.45 2.04 6.24
N LEU A 57 -1.37 2.61 7.43
CA LEU A 57 -1.74 1.91 8.67
C LEU A 57 -3.22 1.55 8.71
N ALA A 58 -4.10 2.44 8.25
CA ALA A 58 -5.52 2.17 8.14
C ALA A 58 -5.81 1.03 7.14
N ALA A 59 -5.14 1.03 5.98
CA ALA A 59 -5.24 -0.05 5.00
C ALA A 59 -4.73 -1.39 5.56
N ALA A 60 -3.60 -1.39 6.28
CA ALA A 60 -3.08 -2.58 6.96
C ALA A 60 -4.08 -3.14 7.97
N ALA A 61 -4.66 -2.29 8.81
CA ALA A 61 -5.65 -2.67 9.80
C ALA A 61 -6.92 -3.26 9.13
N ALA A 62 -7.41 -2.62 8.06
CA ALA A 62 -8.56 -3.11 7.31
C ALA A 62 -8.31 -4.50 6.68
N LEU A 63 -7.14 -4.71 6.10
CA LEU A 63 -6.74 -5.99 5.52
C LEU A 63 -6.63 -7.08 6.59
N LEU A 64 -6.05 -6.79 7.75
CA LEU A 64 -5.96 -7.74 8.85
C LEU A 64 -7.35 -8.07 9.42
N ALA A 65 -8.21 -7.07 9.63
CA ALA A 65 -9.57 -7.29 10.09
C ALA A 65 -10.36 -8.16 9.11
N SER A 66 -10.16 -7.98 7.80
CA SER A 66 -10.84 -8.75 6.76
C SER A 66 -10.45 -10.23 6.72
N THR A 67 -9.37 -10.64 7.41
CA THR A 67 -9.06 -12.07 7.59
C THR A 67 -10.10 -12.79 8.43
N HIS A 68 -10.79 -12.05 9.32
CA HIS A 68 -11.84 -12.55 10.21
C HIS A 68 -13.26 -12.16 9.75
N HIS A 69 -13.37 -11.18 8.84
CA HIS A 69 -14.62 -10.66 8.33
C HIS A 69 -14.66 -10.73 6.80
N PRO A 70 -15.09 -11.85 6.22
CA PRO A 70 -15.07 -12.05 4.76
C PRO A 70 -15.80 -10.96 3.98
N ASP A 71 -16.91 -10.45 4.51
CA ASP A 71 -17.73 -9.42 3.87
C ASP A 71 -16.98 -8.08 3.68
N ALA A 72 -15.99 -7.81 4.53
CA ALA A 72 -15.16 -6.61 4.44
C ALA A 72 -13.96 -6.76 3.48
N ARG A 73 -13.69 -7.97 3.00
CA ARG A 73 -12.48 -8.30 2.22
C ARG A 73 -12.36 -7.48 0.96
N THR A 74 -13.41 -7.44 0.16
CA THR A 74 -13.43 -6.72 -1.11
C THR A 74 -13.13 -5.24 -0.91
N TRP A 75 -13.74 -4.62 0.07
CA TRP A 75 -13.50 -3.21 0.38
C TRP A 75 -12.09 -2.95 0.89
N ALA A 76 -11.58 -3.80 1.78
CA ALA A 76 -10.21 -3.69 2.28
C ALA A 76 -9.19 -3.86 1.15
N ALA A 77 -9.42 -4.80 0.24
CA ALA A 77 -8.56 -5.04 -0.91
C ALA A 77 -8.59 -3.87 -1.91
N TRP A 78 -9.75 -3.28 -2.19
CA TRP A 78 -9.85 -2.08 -3.03
C TRP A 78 -9.19 -0.86 -2.38
N LEU A 79 -9.37 -0.66 -1.06
CA LEU A 79 -8.68 0.40 -0.32
C LEU A 79 -7.16 0.25 -0.45
N SER A 80 -6.65 -0.97 -0.28
CA SER A 80 -5.23 -1.28 -0.45
C SER A 80 -4.75 -1.00 -1.87
N ALA A 81 -5.46 -1.49 -2.88
CA ALA A 81 -5.11 -1.29 -4.29
C ALA A 81 -5.04 0.19 -4.64
N PHE A 82 -6.04 0.96 -4.23
CA PHE A 82 -6.11 2.39 -4.50
C PHE A 82 -5.00 3.16 -3.81
N THR A 83 -4.77 2.89 -2.52
CA THR A 83 -3.71 3.54 -1.72
C THR A 83 -2.33 3.28 -2.31
N MET A 84 -2.02 2.02 -2.61
CA MET A 84 -0.73 1.66 -3.19
C MET A 84 -0.53 2.23 -4.59
N THR A 85 -1.56 2.24 -5.43
CA THR A 85 -1.46 2.83 -6.76
C THR A 85 -1.22 4.34 -6.69
N ALA A 86 -2.01 5.06 -5.91
CA ALA A 86 -1.88 6.52 -5.78
C ALA A 86 -0.50 6.93 -5.25
N TRP A 87 -0.04 6.27 -4.19
CA TRP A 87 1.28 6.52 -3.62
C TRP A 87 2.41 6.16 -4.59
N SER A 88 2.30 5.03 -5.28
CA SER A 88 3.30 4.57 -6.25
C SER A 88 3.42 5.51 -7.44
N VAL A 89 2.31 6.02 -7.94
CA VAL A 89 2.31 7.00 -9.04
C VAL A 89 3.05 8.27 -8.63
N LEU A 90 2.83 8.78 -7.42
CA LEU A 90 3.55 9.94 -6.90
C LEU A 90 5.06 9.67 -6.78
N LEU A 91 5.44 8.50 -6.25
CA LEU A 91 6.85 8.12 -6.09
C LEU A 91 7.55 7.94 -7.45
N LEU A 92 6.91 7.27 -8.40
CA LEU A 92 7.48 7.05 -9.73
C LEU A 92 7.57 8.35 -10.53
N TRP A 93 6.59 9.22 -10.40
CA TRP A 93 6.65 10.56 -10.99
C TRP A 93 7.82 11.35 -10.42
N TRP A 94 8.01 11.33 -9.11
CA TRP A 94 9.12 11.99 -8.46
C TRP A 94 10.46 11.41 -8.88
N ALA A 95 10.60 10.08 -8.88
CA ALA A 95 11.83 9.41 -9.33
C ALA A 95 12.18 9.75 -10.78
N ALA A 96 11.20 9.85 -11.66
CA ALA A 96 11.41 10.15 -13.08
C ALA A 96 11.83 11.60 -13.36
N ASN A 97 11.43 12.56 -12.50
CA ASN A 97 11.58 13.98 -12.80
C ASN A 97 12.56 14.73 -11.90
N LEU A 98 12.84 14.22 -10.69
CA LEU A 98 13.51 15.05 -9.69
C LEU A 98 14.76 14.41 -9.06
N GLU A 99 14.78 13.11 -8.74
CA GLU A 99 16.02 12.45 -8.23
C GLU A 99 15.94 10.92 -8.28
N PRO A 100 16.94 10.24 -8.86
CA PRO A 100 16.99 8.79 -8.91
C PRO A 100 17.68 8.19 -7.66
N ASP A 101 17.07 8.28 -6.49
CA ASP A 101 17.66 7.81 -5.21
C ASP A 101 17.02 6.53 -4.64
N GLY A 102 16.51 5.66 -5.49
CA GLY A 102 15.85 4.42 -5.05
C GLY A 102 14.34 4.56 -4.82
N THR A 103 13.78 5.75 -4.96
CA THR A 103 12.33 6.02 -4.87
C THR A 103 11.54 5.21 -5.90
N TRP A 104 12.14 4.93 -7.05
CA TRP A 104 11.56 4.06 -8.08
C TRP A 104 11.35 2.62 -7.60
N LEU A 105 12.21 2.11 -6.71
CA LEU A 105 12.04 0.77 -6.11
C LEU A 105 10.78 0.72 -5.24
N ALA A 106 10.59 1.73 -4.40
CA ALA A 106 9.42 1.83 -3.55
C ALA A 106 8.13 1.98 -4.38
N GLY A 107 8.16 2.80 -5.44
CA GLY A 107 7.04 2.95 -6.36
C GLY A 107 6.70 1.66 -7.10
N THR A 108 7.69 0.94 -7.60
CA THR A 108 7.50 -0.35 -8.27
C THR A 108 6.95 -1.40 -7.31
N PHE A 109 7.49 -1.47 -6.10
CA PHE A 109 7.00 -2.36 -5.05
C PHE A 109 5.53 -2.09 -4.74
N GLY A 110 5.14 -0.84 -4.60
CA GLY A 110 3.75 -0.46 -4.36
C GLY A 110 2.81 -0.89 -5.49
N LEU A 111 3.24 -0.81 -6.76
CA LEU A 111 2.44 -1.31 -7.89
C LEU A 111 2.26 -2.83 -7.85
N ILE A 112 3.27 -3.57 -7.43
CA ILE A 112 3.14 -5.03 -7.24
C ILE A 112 2.10 -5.33 -6.16
N VAL A 113 2.15 -4.64 -5.03
CA VAL A 113 1.16 -4.80 -3.96
C VAL A 113 -0.24 -4.39 -4.42
N ALA A 114 -0.35 -3.32 -5.21
CA ALA A 114 -1.61 -2.90 -5.81
C ALA A 114 -2.20 -4.00 -6.71
N ALA A 115 -1.38 -4.64 -7.54
CA ALA A 115 -1.81 -5.74 -8.40
C ALA A 115 -2.30 -6.95 -7.58
N ILE A 116 -1.58 -7.33 -6.52
CA ILE A 116 -2.01 -8.37 -5.59
C ILE A 116 -3.36 -8.01 -4.95
N SER A 117 -3.50 -6.78 -4.49
CA SER A 117 -4.74 -6.30 -3.84
C SER A 117 -5.92 -6.25 -4.81
N THR A 118 -5.68 -5.84 -6.06
CA THR A 118 -6.71 -5.88 -7.11
C THR A 118 -7.15 -7.33 -7.39
N THR A 119 -6.22 -8.26 -7.46
CA THR A 119 -6.54 -9.69 -7.60
C THR A 119 -7.40 -10.20 -6.45
N LEU A 120 -7.08 -9.78 -5.21
CA LEU A 120 -7.89 -10.15 -4.04
C LEU A 120 -9.30 -9.53 -4.08
N ALA A 121 -9.41 -8.29 -4.56
CA ALA A 121 -10.68 -7.57 -4.66
C ALA A 121 -11.62 -8.14 -5.72
N THR A 122 -11.06 -8.71 -6.78
CA THR A 122 -11.82 -9.22 -7.94
C THR A 122 -12.04 -10.74 -7.89
N ARG A 123 -11.47 -11.45 -6.92
CA ARG A 123 -11.75 -12.87 -6.74
C ARG A 123 -13.19 -13.09 -6.28
N GLU A 124 -13.91 -13.85 -7.06
CA GLU A 124 -15.14 -14.50 -6.62
C GLU A 124 -14.75 -15.73 -5.80
N ASP A 125 -14.91 -15.66 -4.50
CA ASP A 125 -14.74 -16.82 -3.59
C ASP A 125 -16.02 -17.67 -3.52
#